data_27f9ade9416d86fd136a5b1b00e7f3f6
#
_entry.id   27f9ade9416d86fd136a5b1b00e7f3f6
#
_cell.length_a   1.000
_cell.length_b   1.000
_cell.length_c   1.000
_cell.angle_alpha   90.00
_cell.angle_beta   90.00
_cell.angle_gamma   90.00
#
_symmetry.space_group_name_H-M   'P 1'
#
loop_
_entity.id
_entity.type
_entity.pdbx_description
1 polymer ?
#
loop_
_entity_poly.entity_id
_entity_poly.type
_entity_poly.pdbx_seq_one_letter_code
_entity_poly.pdbx_strand_id
1 'polypeptide(L)'
;GERLEGTVMFADLRDFTPFVETTPPEEAISGMRAYFTAMHRAIRLHRGLVLQFVGAEIEGVLGVPVHLKDHSDAAVRAALGMRRALKELNRQRSIQGKSAFAHGIGIHSGNVLAGNSGSDEQSAYALIGNTVNVASRIQGLTKELGCDILASQETVEQLQGSFRMDKEPPRLVKGYSRPI
;
A
#
# COMPACT_ATOMS: atom_id res chain seq x y z
N GLY A 1 -18.18 -3.56 -15.11
CA GLY A 1 -16.77 -3.34 -14.78
C GLY A 1 -15.95 -2.92 -15.98
N GLU A 2 -14.89 -2.19 -15.74
CA GLU A 2 -14.01 -1.68 -16.77
C GLU A 2 -12.59 -2.20 -16.54
N ARG A 3 -11.95 -2.69 -17.60
CA ARG A 3 -10.55 -3.16 -17.53
C ARG A 3 -9.62 -1.97 -17.73
N LEU A 4 -8.79 -1.71 -16.72
CA LEU A 4 -7.89 -0.56 -16.70
C LEU A 4 -6.48 -1.02 -16.32
N GLU A 5 -5.48 -0.24 -16.71
CA GLU A 5 -4.09 -0.45 -16.28
C GLU A 5 -3.74 0.56 -15.20
N GLY A 6 -3.12 0.07 -14.14
CA GLY A 6 -2.70 0.92 -13.02
C GLY A 6 -1.67 0.23 -12.15
N THR A 7 -1.34 0.91 -11.06
CA THR A 7 -0.44 0.38 -10.04
C THR A 7 -1.17 0.30 -8.71
N VAL A 8 -1.25 -0.90 -8.18
CA VAL A 8 -1.90 -1.19 -6.89
C VAL A 8 -0.84 -1.22 -5.80
N MET A 9 -1.17 -0.66 -4.65
CA MET A 9 -0.32 -0.72 -3.47
C MET A 9 -1.12 -1.15 -2.24
N PHE A 10 -0.45 -1.93 -1.40
CA PHE A 10 -0.95 -2.26 -0.06
C PHE A 10 0.08 -1.81 0.96
N ALA A 11 -0.39 -1.20 2.04
CA ALA A 11 0.43 -0.86 3.19
C ALA A 11 -0.20 -1.45 4.44
N ASP A 12 0.60 -2.06 5.29
CA ASP A 12 0.10 -2.72 6.49
C ASP A 12 1.02 -2.43 7.68
N LEU A 13 0.42 -2.10 8.82
CA LEU A 13 1.16 -1.94 10.07
C LEU A 13 1.69 -3.28 10.55
N ARG A 14 2.96 -3.31 10.94
CA ARG A 14 3.58 -4.49 11.55
C ARG A 14 3.21 -4.59 13.02
N ASP A 15 3.08 -5.83 13.49
CA ASP A 15 2.80 -6.16 14.89
C ASP A 15 1.52 -5.49 15.42
N PHE A 16 0.52 -5.38 14.54
CA PHE A 16 -0.74 -4.72 14.87
C PHE A 16 -1.51 -5.45 15.97
N THR A 17 -1.59 -6.78 15.91
CA THR A 17 -2.33 -7.57 16.89
C THR A 17 -1.75 -7.41 18.30
N PRO A 18 -0.43 -7.57 18.52
CA PRO A 18 0.15 -7.27 19.84
C PRO A 18 -0.07 -5.82 20.28
N PHE A 19 -0.01 -4.87 19.37
CA PHE A 19 -0.27 -3.47 19.68
C PHE A 19 -1.68 -3.25 20.22
N VAL A 20 -2.69 -3.83 19.56
CA VAL A 20 -4.09 -3.73 20.01
C VAL A 20 -4.30 -4.43 21.36
N GLU A 21 -3.69 -5.59 21.56
CA GLU A 21 -3.83 -6.36 22.79
C GLU A 21 -3.19 -5.69 24.01
N THR A 22 -2.14 -4.90 23.78
CA THR A 22 -1.34 -4.28 24.86
C THR A 22 -1.60 -2.79 25.05
N THR A 23 -2.52 -2.21 24.27
CA THR A 23 -2.80 -0.77 24.28
C THR A 23 -4.26 -0.52 24.67
N PRO A 24 -4.55 0.50 25.49
CA PRO A 24 -5.95 0.87 25.76
C PRO A 24 -6.73 1.13 24.48
N PRO A 25 -8.00 0.70 24.37
CA PRO A 25 -8.76 0.78 23.12
C PRO A 25 -8.80 2.17 22.49
N GLU A 26 -8.99 3.21 23.26
CA GLU A 26 -9.03 4.59 22.75
C GLU A 26 -7.69 5.01 22.15
N GLU A 27 -6.59 4.61 22.79
CA GLU A 27 -5.23 4.88 22.31
C GLU A 27 -4.92 4.11 21.04
N ALA A 28 -5.35 2.84 20.97
CA ALA A 28 -5.18 2.01 19.78
C ALA A 28 -5.91 2.60 18.58
N ILE A 29 -7.17 2.99 18.76
CA ILE A 29 -7.98 3.63 17.71
C ILE A 29 -7.37 4.95 17.28
N SER A 30 -6.97 5.78 18.23
CA SER A 30 -6.33 7.08 17.94
C SER A 30 -5.03 6.90 17.15
N GLY A 31 -4.21 5.93 17.52
CA GLY A 31 -2.97 5.60 16.80
C GLY A 31 -3.23 5.14 15.37
N MET A 32 -4.21 4.24 15.18
CA MET A 32 -4.61 3.77 13.85
C MET A 32 -5.11 4.92 12.98
N ARG A 33 -5.96 5.78 13.52
CA ARG A 33 -6.50 6.93 12.77
C ARG A 33 -5.39 7.88 12.34
N ALA A 34 -4.43 8.13 13.22
CA ALA A 34 -3.27 8.96 12.89
C ALA A 34 -2.45 8.36 11.75
N TYR A 35 -2.21 7.05 11.81
CA TYR A 35 -1.51 6.33 10.75
C TYR A 35 -2.28 6.38 9.42
N PHE A 36 -3.55 6.02 9.43
CA PHE A 36 -4.38 6.03 8.22
C PHE A 36 -4.49 7.43 7.61
N THR A 37 -4.64 8.45 8.44
CA THR A 37 -4.68 9.84 7.96
C THR A 37 -3.38 10.24 7.27
N ALA A 38 -2.25 9.91 7.88
CA ALA A 38 -0.94 10.22 7.30
C ALA A 38 -0.72 9.49 5.96
N MET A 39 -1.08 8.20 5.90
CA MET A 39 -0.94 7.41 4.68
C MET A 39 -1.90 7.87 3.57
N HIS A 40 -3.14 8.14 3.94
CA HIS A 40 -4.14 8.66 3.00
C HIS A 40 -3.65 9.96 2.35
N ARG A 41 -3.16 10.89 3.15
CA ARG A 41 -2.64 12.17 2.64
C ARG A 41 -1.47 11.98 1.69
N ALA A 42 -0.55 11.08 2.00
CA ALA A 42 0.60 10.79 1.14
C ALA A 42 0.16 10.20 -0.21
N ILE A 43 -0.79 9.26 -0.20
CA ILE A 43 -1.33 8.67 -1.42
C ILE A 43 -2.04 9.73 -2.26
N ARG A 44 -2.90 10.53 -1.65
CA ARG A 44 -3.63 11.60 -2.34
C ARG A 44 -2.72 12.67 -2.91
N LEU A 45 -1.67 13.04 -2.20
CA LEU A 45 -0.69 14.03 -2.66
C LEU A 45 -0.02 13.60 -3.97
N HIS A 46 0.13 12.30 -4.17
CA HIS A 46 0.73 11.73 -5.37
C HIS A 46 -0.32 11.22 -6.37
N ARG A 47 -1.53 11.77 -6.33
CA ARG A 47 -2.63 11.49 -7.28
C ARG A 47 -3.22 10.09 -7.15
N GLY A 48 -2.97 9.43 -6.04
CA GLY A 48 -3.53 8.11 -5.76
C GLY A 48 -4.94 8.18 -5.18
N LEU A 49 -5.64 7.06 -5.27
CA LEU A 49 -6.95 6.84 -4.68
C LEU A 49 -6.83 5.78 -3.60
N VAL A 50 -7.34 6.07 -2.40
CA VAL A 50 -7.47 5.07 -1.34
C VAL A 50 -8.81 4.37 -1.51
N LEU A 51 -8.77 3.04 -1.68
CA LEU A 51 -9.97 2.25 -1.95
C LEU A 51 -10.63 1.78 -0.66
N GLN A 52 -9.84 1.29 0.29
CA GLN A 52 -10.39 0.77 1.53
C GLN A 52 -9.31 0.65 2.61
N PHE A 53 -9.80 0.57 3.84
CA PHE A 53 -9.01 0.18 5.00
C PHE A 53 -9.57 -1.14 5.51
N VAL A 54 -8.73 -2.14 5.71
CA VAL A 54 -9.12 -3.45 6.24
C VAL A 54 -8.17 -3.80 7.39
N GLY A 55 -8.68 -3.81 8.61
CA GLY A 55 -7.83 -3.96 9.79
C GLY A 55 -6.81 -2.83 9.84
N ALA A 56 -5.53 -3.16 9.80
CA ALA A 56 -4.43 -2.20 9.75
C ALA A 56 -3.85 -2.02 8.34
N GLU A 57 -4.53 -2.54 7.32
CA GLU A 57 -4.10 -2.52 5.92
C GLU A 57 -4.83 -1.43 5.14
N ILE A 58 -4.11 -0.79 4.23
CA ILE A 58 -4.63 0.21 3.30
C ILE A 58 -4.42 -0.29 1.88
N GLU A 59 -5.48 -0.25 1.08
CA GLU A 59 -5.40 -0.51 -0.36
C GLU A 59 -5.49 0.81 -1.12
N GLY A 60 -4.49 1.08 -1.95
CA GLY A 60 -4.44 2.27 -2.80
C GLY A 60 -4.17 1.91 -4.24
N VAL A 61 -4.48 2.84 -5.14
CA VAL A 61 -4.26 2.65 -6.57
C VAL A 61 -3.85 3.96 -7.24
N LEU A 62 -2.97 3.86 -8.23
CA LEU A 62 -2.52 4.96 -9.07
C LEU A 62 -2.89 4.65 -10.52
N GLY A 63 -3.51 5.62 -11.20
CA GLY A 63 -3.90 5.47 -12.60
C GLY A 63 -5.29 4.89 -12.84
N VAL A 64 -6.08 4.70 -11.80
CA VAL A 64 -7.44 4.17 -11.85
C VAL A 64 -8.31 4.97 -10.88
N PRO A 65 -9.52 5.40 -11.25
CA PRO A 65 -10.19 5.28 -12.54
C PRO A 65 -9.68 6.24 -13.62
N VAL A 66 -8.99 7.30 -13.22
CA VAL A 66 -8.41 8.27 -14.16
C VAL A 66 -7.02 7.80 -14.55
N HIS A 67 -6.80 7.62 -15.85
CA HIS A 67 -5.52 7.14 -16.35
C HIS A 67 -4.38 8.12 -16.03
N LEU A 68 -3.27 7.58 -15.52
CA LEU A 68 -2.01 8.29 -15.33
C LEU A 68 -0.93 7.54 -16.12
N LYS A 69 -0.30 8.24 -17.06
CA LYS A 69 0.76 7.65 -17.88
C LYS A 69 1.94 7.17 -17.02
N ASP A 70 2.23 7.90 -15.94
CA ASP A 70 3.32 7.60 -15.00
C ASP A 70 2.81 6.95 -13.70
N HIS A 71 1.80 6.09 -13.78
CA HIS A 71 1.19 5.51 -12.59
C HIS A 71 2.20 4.72 -11.73
N SER A 72 3.18 4.04 -12.32
CA SER A 72 4.20 3.32 -11.57
C SER A 72 5.13 4.28 -10.81
N ASP A 73 5.58 5.34 -11.46
CA ASP A 73 6.39 6.39 -10.82
C ASP A 73 5.62 7.04 -9.67
N ALA A 74 4.35 7.38 -9.91
CA ALA A 74 3.50 7.99 -8.90
C ALA A 74 3.33 7.09 -7.68
N ALA A 75 3.20 5.77 -7.89
CA ALA A 75 3.09 4.81 -6.80
C ALA A 75 4.38 4.75 -5.96
N VAL A 76 5.53 4.71 -6.60
CA VAL A 76 6.82 4.70 -5.89
C VAL A 76 7.01 6.01 -5.11
N ARG A 77 6.68 7.15 -5.70
CA ARG A 77 6.72 8.44 -5.00
C ARG A 77 5.77 8.48 -3.82
N ALA A 78 4.56 7.95 -3.99
CA ALA A 78 3.59 7.85 -2.89
C ALA A 78 4.16 7.00 -1.75
N ALA A 79 4.75 5.85 -2.05
CA ALA A 79 5.36 4.98 -1.04
C ALA A 79 6.51 5.69 -0.29
N LEU A 80 7.35 6.42 -1.00
CA LEU A 80 8.41 7.22 -0.37
C LEU A 80 7.82 8.32 0.50
N GLY A 81 6.74 8.95 0.07
CA GLY A 81 5.99 9.93 0.86
C GLY A 81 5.38 9.32 2.11
N MET A 82 4.86 8.10 2.00
CA MET A 82 4.33 7.35 3.14
C MET A 82 5.44 7.01 4.15
N ARG A 83 6.63 6.65 3.68
CA ARG A 83 7.80 6.44 4.54
C ARG A 83 8.14 7.69 5.34
N ARG A 84 8.18 8.84 4.67
CA ARG A 84 8.47 10.13 5.34
C ARG A 84 7.36 10.49 6.34
N ALA A 85 6.11 10.28 5.96
CA ALA A 85 4.96 10.56 6.82
C ALA A 85 4.99 9.68 8.09
N LEU A 86 5.36 8.42 7.96
CA LEU A 86 5.50 7.53 9.11
C LEU A 86 6.64 7.97 10.03
N LYS A 87 7.76 8.39 9.46
CA LYS A 87 8.89 8.91 10.25
C LYS A 87 8.45 10.11 11.09
N GLU A 88 7.70 11.05 10.52
CA GLU A 88 7.18 12.20 11.24
C GLU A 88 6.15 11.80 12.31
N LEU A 89 5.24 10.88 11.99
CA LEU A 89 4.30 10.36 12.96
C LEU A 89 5.02 9.71 14.15
N ASN A 90 6.03 8.92 13.89
CA ASN A 90 6.83 8.28 14.94
C ASN A 90 7.60 9.28 15.80
N ARG A 91 8.07 10.37 15.19
CA ARG A 91 8.67 11.46 15.94
C ARG A 91 7.69 12.05 16.96
N GLN A 92 6.47 12.32 16.54
CA GLN A 92 5.41 12.83 17.41
C GLN A 92 5.03 11.82 18.49
N ARG A 93 4.94 10.53 18.13
CA ARG A 93 4.65 9.45 19.08
C ARG A 93 5.74 9.34 20.14
N SER A 94 7.00 9.46 19.75
CA SER A 94 8.15 9.44 20.68
C SER A 94 8.07 10.56 21.71
N ILE A 95 7.73 11.78 21.28
CA ILE A 95 7.54 12.93 22.17
C ILE A 95 6.44 12.64 23.22
N GLN A 96 5.40 11.90 22.82
CA GLN A 96 4.30 11.52 23.71
C GLN A 96 4.59 10.26 24.53
N GLY A 97 5.80 9.70 24.44
CA GLY A 97 6.16 8.47 25.14
C GLY A 97 5.52 7.21 24.59
N LYS A 98 5.05 7.25 23.33
CA LYS A 98 4.40 6.13 22.67
C LYS A 98 5.36 5.38 21.76
N SER A 99 5.11 4.07 21.57
CA SER A 99 5.96 3.24 20.71
C SER A 99 5.88 3.65 19.25
N ALA A 100 6.96 3.40 18.50
CA ALA A 100 7.02 3.64 17.08
C ALA A 100 6.20 2.59 16.32
N PHE A 101 5.59 3.02 15.21
CA PHE A 101 4.97 2.12 14.24
C PHE A 101 5.98 1.75 13.15
N ALA A 102 5.81 0.54 12.61
CA ALA A 102 6.49 0.10 11.39
C ALA A 102 5.46 -0.43 10.42
N HIS A 103 5.75 -0.35 9.12
CA HIS A 103 4.85 -0.86 8.10
C HIS A 103 5.63 -1.51 6.95
N GLY A 104 4.90 -2.22 6.10
CA GLY A 104 5.40 -2.72 4.83
C GLY A 104 4.47 -2.27 3.71
N ILE A 105 5.06 -1.88 2.57
CA ILE A 105 4.33 -1.43 1.39
C ILE A 105 4.73 -2.30 0.21
N GLY A 106 3.73 -2.93 -0.43
CA GLY A 106 3.90 -3.71 -1.65
C GLY A 106 3.28 -2.99 -2.84
N ILE A 107 3.98 -3.00 -3.98
CA ILE A 107 3.59 -2.27 -5.19
C ILE A 107 3.65 -3.20 -6.40
N HIS A 108 2.56 -3.26 -7.17
CA HIS A 108 2.51 -4.04 -8.39
C HIS A 108 1.68 -3.35 -9.46
N SER A 109 2.19 -3.37 -10.70
CA SER A 109 1.55 -2.72 -11.85
C SER A 109 0.98 -3.77 -12.80
N GLY A 110 -0.17 -3.50 -13.36
CA GLY A 110 -0.82 -4.39 -14.31
C GLY A 110 -2.27 -4.01 -14.57
N ASN A 111 -2.98 -4.91 -15.22
CA ASN A 111 -4.40 -4.73 -15.52
C ASN A 111 -5.26 -5.10 -14.33
N VAL A 112 -6.30 -4.32 -14.10
CA VAL A 112 -7.30 -4.56 -13.08
C VAL A 112 -8.69 -4.41 -13.69
N LEU A 113 -9.66 -5.11 -13.12
CA LEU A 113 -11.07 -4.88 -13.42
C LEU A 113 -11.61 -3.95 -12.33
N ALA A 114 -12.07 -2.76 -12.73
CA ALA A 114 -12.57 -1.76 -11.82
C ALA A 114 -14.07 -1.58 -12.00
N GLY A 115 -14.77 -1.41 -10.90
CA GLY A 115 -16.20 -1.18 -10.95
C GLY A 115 -16.84 -1.14 -9.57
N ASN A 116 -18.15 -0.90 -9.59
CA ASN A 116 -18.92 -0.93 -8.36
C ASN A 116 -19.15 -2.37 -7.91
N SER A 117 -18.93 -2.60 -6.64
CA SER A 117 -19.24 -3.86 -5.98
C SER A 117 -20.15 -3.59 -4.77
N GLY A 118 -20.54 -4.64 -4.08
CA GLY A 118 -21.44 -4.52 -2.94
C GLY A 118 -22.88 -4.88 -3.33
N SER A 119 -23.83 -4.36 -2.57
CA SER A 119 -25.24 -4.61 -2.79
C SER A 119 -25.90 -3.46 -3.58
N ASP A 120 -27.15 -3.67 -4.00
CA ASP A 120 -27.93 -2.61 -4.64
C ASP A 120 -28.17 -1.41 -3.70
N GLU A 121 -28.11 -1.66 -2.40
CA GLU A 121 -28.34 -0.62 -1.39
C GLU A 121 -27.05 0.12 -0.99
N GLN A 122 -25.91 -0.55 -1.10
CA GLN A 122 -24.62 0.03 -0.77
C GLN A 122 -23.57 -0.39 -1.78
N SER A 123 -23.16 0.52 -2.63
CA SER A 123 -22.12 0.28 -3.62
C SER A 123 -20.76 0.77 -3.13
N ALA A 124 -19.72 0.07 -3.56
CA ALA A 124 -18.34 0.42 -3.29
C ALA A 124 -17.52 0.25 -4.57
N TYR A 125 -16.60 1.18 -4.79
CA TYR A 125 -15.67 1.05 -5.90
C TYR A 125 -14.58 0.04 -5.53
N ALA A 126 -14.38 -0.96 -6.37
CA ALA A 126 -13.45 -2.04 -6.09
C ALA A 126 -12.60 -2.39 -7.30
N LEU A 127 -11.41 -2.92 -7.01
CA LEU A 127 -10.53 -3.51 -8.01
C LEU A 127 -10.50 -5.02 -7.82
N ILE A 128 -10.54 -5.74 -8.92
CA ILE A 128 -10.51 -7.20 -8.93
C ILE A 128 -9.45 -7.65 -9.93
N GLY A 129 -8.80 -8.76 -9.63
CA GLY A 129 -7.88 -9.41 -10.54
C GLY A 129 -6.56 -9.82 -9.90
N ASN A 130 -5.76 -10.52 -10.69
CA ASN A 130 -4.49 -11.05 -10.20
C ASN A 130 -3.49 -9.95 -9.81
N THR A 131 -3.53 -8.81 -10.49
CA THR A 131 -2.70 -7.65 -10.16
C THR A 131 -2.89 -7.23 -8.70
N VAL A 132 -4.13 -7.19 -8.22
CA VAL A 132 -4.45 -6.85 -6.84
C VAL A 132 -3.90 -7.90 -5.88
N ASN A 133 -4.12 -9.17 -6.19
CA ASN A 133 -3.67 -10.28 -5.36
C ASN A 133 -2.14 -10.32 -5.24
N VAL A 134 -1.44 -10.09 -6.35
CA VAL A 134 0.02 -10.06 -6.36
C VAL A 134 0.55 -8.87 -5.54
N ALA A 135 -0.05 -7.70 -5.66
CA ALA A 135 0.35 -6.53 -4.85
C ALA A 135 0.25 -6.84 -3.35
N SER A 136 -0.82 -7.51 -2.93
CA SER A 136 -1.01 -7.92 -1.54
C SER A 136 0.07 -8.93 -1.10
N ARG A 137 0.42 -9.89 -1.95
CA ARG A 137 1.47 -10.87 -1.66
C ARG A 137 2.84 -10.20 -1.55
N ILE A 138 3.13 -9.23 -2.41
CA ILE A 138 4.38 -8.47 -2.37
C ILE A 138 4.48 -7.70 -1.04
N GLN A 139 3.39 -7.12 -0.59
CA GLN A 139 3.36 -6.47 0.72
C GLN A 139 3.75 -7.46 1.83
N GLY A 140 3.20 -8.68 1.80
CA GLY A 140 3.56 -9.70 2.78
C GLY A 140 5.04 -10.09 2.76
N LEU A 141 5.70 -10.04 1.60
CA LEU A 141 7.12 -10.34 1.47
C LEU A 141 8.02 -9.29 2.13
N THR A 142 7.55 -8.09 2.36
CA THR A 142 8.35 -7.02 2.99
C THR A 142 8.86 -7.43 4.37
N LYS A 143 8.04 -8.13 5.15
CA LYS A 143 8.42 -8.60 6.47
C LYS A 143 9.52 -9.66 6.39
N GLU A 144 9.36 -10.61 5.49
CA GLU A 144 10.30 -11.70 5.26
C GLU A 144 11.66 -11.18 4.78
N LEU A 145 11.65 -10.19 3.88
CA LEU A 145 12.86 -9.60 3.32
C LEU A 145 13.47 -8.50 4.19
N GLY A 146 12.78 -8.08 5.25
CA GLY A 146 13.27 -7.01 6.13
C GLY A 146 13.34 -5.64 5.48
N CYS A 147 12.45 -5.36 4.53
CA CYS A 147 12.35 -4.05 3.88
C CYS A 147 10.98 -3.42 4.12
N ASP A 148 10.87 -2.12 3.94
CA ASP A 148 9.61 -1.40 4.14
C ASP A 148 8.84 -1.15 2.85
N ILE A 149 9.52 -1.11 1.70
CA ILE A 149 8.89 -0.89 0.39
C ILE A 149 9.44 -1.93 -0.58
N LEU A 150 8.54 -2.63 -1.25
CA LEU A 150 8.89 -3.64 -2.24
C LEU A 150 8.02 -3.48 -3.48
N ALA A 151 8.65 -3.33 -4.64
CA ALA A 151 7.96 -3.23 -5.92
C ALA A 151 8.29 -4.42 -6.79
N SER A 152 7.31 -4.89 -7.58
CA SER A 152 7.53 -5.95 -8.55
C SER A 152 8.41 -5.49 -9.69
N GLN A 153 8.99 -6.44 -10.41
CA GLN A 153 9.76 -6.15 -11.61
C GLN A 153 8.92 -5.43 -12.68
N GLU A 154 7.65 -5.81 -12.84
CA GLU A 154 6.72 -5.17 -13.77
C GLU A 154 6.57 -3.68 -13.47
N THR A 155 6.51 -3.32 -12.19
CA THR A 155 6.47 -1.91 -11.78
C THR A 155 7.78 -1.21 -12.12
N VAL A 156 8.91 -1.83 -11.77
CA VAL A 156 10.25 -1.26 -11.98
C VAL A 156 10.52 -1.02 -13.46
N GLU A 157 10.13 -1.95 -14.32
CA GLU A 157 10.31 -1.84 -15.78
C GLU A 157 9.55 -0.66 -16.38
N GLN A 158 8.48 -0.20 -15.76
CA GLN A 158 7.67 0.92 -16.22
C GLN A 158 8.16 2.27 -15.70
N LEU A 159 9.10 2.29 -14.75
CA LEU A 159 9.58 3.54 -14.15
C LEU A 159 10.34 4.37 -15.18
N GLN A 160 10.03 5.66 -15.22
CA GLN A 160 10.68 6.66 -16.07
C GLN A 160 11.69 7.49 -15.29
N GLY A 161 11.43 7.72 -14.00
CA GLY A 161 12.31 8.44 -13.11
C GLY A 161 13.40 7.56 -12.53
N SER A 162 14.41 8.19 -11.94
CA SER A 162 15.49 7.50 -11.25
C SER A 162 15.15 7.34 -9.79
N PHE A 163 15.16 6.09 -9.31
CA PHE A 163 14.93 5.75 -7.91
C PHE A 163 16.07 4.85 -7.43
N ARG A 164 16.50 5.06 -6.20
CA ARG A 164 17.50 4.20 -5.58
C ARG A 164 16.82 2.93 -5.11
N MET A 165 17.24 1.79 -5.66
CA MET A 165 16.63 0.49 -5.39
C MET A 165 17.68 -0.60 -5.31
N ASP A 166 17.42 -1.61 -4.47
CA ASP A 166 18.18 -2.85 -4.43
C ASP A 166 17.33 -3.95 -5.05
N LYS A 167 17.98 -4.83 -5.81
CA LYS A 167 17.30 -5.94 -6.46
C LYS A 167 17.29 -7.17 -5.55
N GLU A 168 16.11 -7.73 -5.34
CA GLU A 168 15.94 -8.98 -4.61
C GLU A 168 15.90 -10.18 -5.58
N PRO A 169 16.31 -11.39 -5.15
CA PRO A 169 16.17 -12.59 -5.98
C PRO A 169 14.71 -12.86 -6.36
N PRO A 170 14.46 -13.41 -7.57
CA PRO A 170 13.10 -13.76 -7.98
C PRO A 170 12.43 -14.73 -7.00
N ARG A 171 11.13 -14.54 -6.77
CA ARG A 171 10.34 -15.38 -5.86
C ARG A 171 9.02 -15.78 -6.49
N LEU A 172 8.59 -17.02 -6.20
CA LEU A 172 7.26 -17.47 -6.56
C LEU A 172 6.24 -16.94 -5.56
N VAL A 173 5.14 -16.40 -6.08
CA VAL A 173 4.04 -15.86 -5.28
C VAL A 173 2.78 -16.64 -5.61
N LYS A 174 2.00 -17.00 -4.59
CA LYS A 174 0.75 -17.73 -4.77
C LYS A 174 -0.19 -16.96 -5.72
N GLY A 175 -0.69 -17.66 -6.73
CA GLY A 175 -1.57 -17.06 -7.73
C GLY A 175 -0.86 -16.38 -8.89
N TYR A 176 0.48 -16.47 -8.95
CA TYR A 176 1.28 -15.89 -10.03
C TYR A 176 2.13 -17.00 -10.66
N SER A 177 2.09 -17.11 -11.99
CA SER A 177 2.66 -18.24 -12.71
C SER A 177 4.18 -18.16 -12.91
N ARG A 178 4.79 -17.02 -12.64
CA ARG A 178 6.24 -16.80 -12.79
C ARG A 178 6.79 -16.03 -11.59
N PRO A 179 8.12 -16.11 -11.34
CA PRO A 179 8.74 -15.32 -10.26
C PRO A 179 8.58 -13.82 -10.47
N ILE A 180 8.45 -13.11 -9.37
CA ILE A 180 8.37 -11.65 -9.37
C ILE A 180 9.63 -11.03 -8.77
#